data_84fba07341820c89c7590ecb71a7a808
#
_entry.id   84fba07341820c89c7590ecb71a7a808
#
_cell.length_a   1.000
_cell.length_b   1.000
_cell.length_c   1.000
_cell.angle_alpha   90.00
_cell.angle_beta   90.00
_cell.angle_gamma   90.00
#
_symmetry.space_group_name_H-M   'P 1'
#
loop_
_entity.id
_entity.type
_entity.pdbx_description
1 polymer ?
#
loop_
_entity_poly.entity_id
_entity_poly.type
_entity_poly.pdbx_seq_one_letter_code
_entity_poly.pdbx_strand_id
1 'polypeptide(L)'
;MTREKDRQVSEDIWGQVEKLKIVFEKMGVPVFAVPSFEADDVIGTLAKQSTDGEVIIITGDRDLMQLVNEKVKLFMPQKGLSDAVLVDGEKVIQRLGVHPKQVVDYKGLMGDSSDNYPGVAGIGPKTAAHLLAEHGSLKDIYKQITNTKPNDTKKPKIVPAITDKLIKGYDAAMLSKQLATIRTDVPVSWEPEKASVPSEEKILAVLKELGYKSLVKRINQNEEIDENQQKLFE
;
A
#
# COMPACT_ATOMS: atom_id res chain seq x y z
N MET A 1 8.91 -32.37 -9.01
CA MET A 1 9.15 -32.13 -7.55
C MET A 1 8.92 -30.70 -7.08
N THR A 2 9.17 -29.65 -7.86
CA THR A 2 8.93 -28.25 -7.47
C THR A 2 7.45 -27.86 -7.41
N ARG A 3 6.67 -28.14 -8.45
CA ARG A 3 5.23 -27.75 -8.52
C ARG A 3 4.33 -28.37 -7.44
N GLU A 4 4.62 -29.58 -7.00
CA GLU A 4 3.84 -30.27 -5.98
C GLU A 4 4.12 -29.71 -4.57
N LYS A 5 5.39 -29.34 -4.28
CA LYS A 5 5.75 -28.62 -3.04
C LYS A 5 5.13 -27.22 -3.00
N ASP A 6 5.15 -26.50 -4.12
CA ASP A 6 4.57 -25.15 -4.20
C ASP A 6 3.04 -25.18 -3.98
N ARG A 7 2.37 -26.22 -4.50
CA ARG A 7 0.94 -26.43 -4.28
C ARG A 7 0.63 -26.76 -2.82
N GLN A 8 1.41 -27.64 -2.19
CA GLN A 8 1.22 -27.99 -0.79
C GLN A 8 1.45 -26.78 0.13
N VAL A 9 2.49 -25.99 -0.10
CA VAL A 9 2.74 -24.76 0.64
C VAL A 9 1.59 -23.76 0.48
N SER A 10 1.05 -23.65 -0.72
CA SER A 10 -0.12 -22.78 -0.97
C SER A 10 -1.35 -23.25 -0.20
N GLU A 11 -1.66 -24.54 -0.23
CA GLU A 11 -2.80 -25.14 0.51
C GLU A 11 -2.65 -24.93 2.04
N ASP A 12 -1.43 -25.11 2.56
CA ASP A 12 -1.12 -24.89 3.98
C ASP A 12 -1.29 -23.42 4.41
N ILE A 13 -0.90 -22.46 3.55
CA ILE A 13 -1.08 -21.03 3.79
C ILE A 13 -2.56 -20.66 3.81
N TRP A 14 -3.33 -21.12 2.82
CA TRP A 14 -4.76 -20.84 2.77
C TRP A 14 -5.50 -21.43 3.97
N GLY A 15 -5.11 -22.63 4.43
CA GLY A 15 -5.64 -23.20 5.66
C GLY A 15 -5.37 -22.37 6.91
N GLN A 16 -4.24 -21.64 6.97
CA GLN A 16 -3.93 -20.71 8.05
C GLN A 16 -4.72 -19.40 7.93
N VAL A 17 -4.91 -18.89 6.71
CA VAL A 17 -5.73 -17.69 6.46
C VAL A 17 -7.18 -17.92 6.92
N GLU A 18 -7.77 -19.06 6.61
CA GLU A 18 -9.13 -19.38 7.07
C GLU A 18 -9.22 -19.46 8.61
N LYS A 19 -8.23 -20.05 9.26
CA LYS A 19 -8.16 -20.05 10.74
C LYS A 19 -8.06 -18.63 11.30
N LEU A 20 -7.27 -17.76 10.67
CA LEU A 20 -7.12 -16.37 11.09
C LEU A 20 -8.44 -15.58 10.95
N LYS A 21 -9.18 -15.81 9.87
CA LYS A 21 -10.53 -15.23 9.72
C LYS A 21 -11.45 -15.62 10.87
N ILE A 22 -11.47 -16.91 11.24
CA ILE A 22 -12.27 -17.40 12.38
C ILE A 22 -11.85 -16.71 13.67
N VAL A 23 -10.56 -16.50 13.91
CA VAL A 23 -10.05 -15.77 15.08
C VAL A 23 -10.62 -14.35 15.11
N PHE A 24 -10.51 -13.60 14.03
CA PHE A 24 -11.00 -12.23 13.95
C PHE A 24 -12.52 -12.15 14.10
N GLU A 25 -13.27 -13.01 13.44
CA GLU A 25 -14.74 -13.08 13.57
C GLU A 25 -15.17 -13.33 15.01
N LYS A 26 -14.54 -14.30 15.71
CA LYS A 26 -14.81 -14.58 17.13
C LYS A 26 -14.44 -13.40 18.03
N MET A 27 -13.41 -12.66 17.70
CA MET A 27 -13.03 -11.43 18.41
C MET A 27 -13.99 -10.27 18.11
N GLY A 28 -14.82 -10.35 17.08
CA GLY A 28 -15.71 -9.27 16.62
C GLY A 28 -14.99 -8.23 15.79
N VAL A 29 -13.84 -8.59 15.20
CA VAL A 29 -13.12 -7.77 14.25
C VAL A 29 -13.65 -8.05 12.85
N PRO A 30 -14.16 -7.05 12.11
CA PRO A 30 -14.69 -7.26 10.77
C PRO A 30 -13.61 -7.75 9.80
N VAL A 31 -13.97 -8.74 8.98
CA VAL A 31 -13.12 -9.26 7.90
C VAL A 31 -13.81 -9.01 6.58
N PHE A 32 -13.12 -8.33 5.68
CA PHE A 32 -13.65 -7.99 4.37
C PHE A 32 -12.95 -8.82 3.29
N ALA A 33 -13.73 -9.44 2.41
CA ALA A 33 -13.27 -10.10 1.21
C ALA A 33 -14.31 -9.89 0.11
N VAL A 34 -13.93 -9.24 -0.99
CA VAL A 34 -14.81 -8.94 -2.10
C VAL A 34 -14.29 -9.65 -3.33
N PRO A 35 -15.05 -10.60 -3.92
CA PRO A 35 -14.62 -11.33 -5.12
C PRO A 35 -14.23 -10.37 -6.26
N SER A 36 -13.18 -10.71 -6.99
CA SER A 36 -12.64 -9.95 -8.13
C SER A 36 -12.00 -8.60 -7.80
N PHE A 37 -11.75 -8.30 -6.52
CA PHE A 37 -10.97 -7.14 -6.07
C PHE A 37 -9.80 -7.59 -5.23
N GLU A 38 -8.70 -6.85 -5.32
CA GLU A 38 -7.54 -7.06 -4.47
C GLU A 38 -7.76 -6.50 -3.06
N ALA A 39 -6.99 -6.97 -2.10
CA ALA A 39 -7.08 -6.48 -0.72
C ALA A 39 -6.83 -4.96 -0.65
N ASP A 40 -5.89 -4.46 -1.45
CA ASP A 40 -5.52 -3.05 -1.51
C ASP A 40 -6.66 -2.17 -2.01
N ASP A 41 -7.48 -2.66 -2.95
CA ASP A 41 -8.68 -1.97 -3.41
C ASP A 41 -9.73 -1.84 -2.29
N VAL A 42 -9.90 -2.92 -1.54
CA VAL A 42 -10.80 -2.94 -0.37
C VAL A 42 -10.31 -1.96 0.69
N ILE A 43 -9.02 -2.02 1.05
CA ILE A 43 -8.38 -1.11 2.00
C ILE A 43 -8.52 0.35 1.54
N GLY A 44 -8.19 0.64 0.28
CA GLY A 44 -8.29 1.98 -0.29
C GLY A 44 -9.73 2.52 -0.27
N THR A 45 -10.71 1.65 -0.54
CA THR A 45 -12.12 2.02 -0.49
C THR A 45 -12.58 2.31 0.94
N LEU A 46 -12.24 1.46 1.90
CA LEU A 46 -12.59 1.65 3.31
C LEU A 46 -11.90 2.90 3.90
N ALA A 47 -10.62 3.10 3.60
CA ALA A 47 -9.88 4.29 4.02
C ALA A 47 -10.52 5.58 3.49
N LYS A 48 -11.01 5.58 2.26
CA LYS A 48 -11.71 6.72 1.66
C LYS A 48 -13.10 6.97 2.27
N GLN A 49 -13.80 5.91 2.68
CA GLN A 49 -15.13 6.01 3.31
C GLN A 49 -15.04 6.50 4.76
N SER A 50 -13.91 6.34 5.42
CA SER A 50 -13.72 6.83 6.78
C SER A 50 -13.75 8.36 6.79
N THR A 51 -14.81 8.93 7.39
CA THR A 51 -15.03 10.38 7.46
C THR A 51 -14.42 10.99 8.71
N ASP A 52 -14.37 10.23 9.80
CA ASP A 52 -13.99 10.69 11.12
C ASP A 52 -12.66 10.08 11.58
N GLY A 53 -11.86 10.93 12.23
CA GLY A 53 -10.59 10.50 12.82
C GLY A 53 -9.46 10.26 11.83
N GLU A 54 -8.41 9.64 12.34
CA GLU A 54 -7.22 9.23 11.59
C GLU A 54 -7.36 7.75 11.18
N VAL A 55 -6.89 7.43 9.99
CA VAL A 55 -6.84 6.06 9.46
C VAL A 55 -5.40 5.57 9.47
N ILE A 56 -5.14 4.51 10.21
CA ILE A 56 -3.83 3.84 10.21
C ILE A 56 -3.95 2.51 9.47
N ILE A 57 -3.28 2.40 8.33
CA ILE A 57 -3.23 1.16 7.56
C ILE A 57 -1.96 0.41 7.96
N ILE A 58 -2.11 -0.80 8.52
CA ILE A 58 -0.98 -1.67 8.87
C ILE A 58 -0.64 -2.52 7.64
N THR A 59 0.51 -2.29 7.05
CA THR A 59 0.91 -2.99 5.82
C THR A 59 2.42 -3.03 5.63
N GLY A 60 2.92 -4.07 4.96
CA GLY A 60 4.29 -4.12 4.41
C GLY A 60 4.37 -3.60 2.98
N ASP A 61 3.24 -3.39 2.32
CA ASP A 61 3.16 -3.02 0.93
C ASP A 61 3.40 -1.51 0.71
N ARG A 62 4.31 -1.21 -0.23
CA ARG A 62 4.66 0.18 -0.58
C ARG A 62 3.65 0.83 -1.53
N ASP A 63 2.82 0.05 -2.20
CA ASP A 63 1.81 0.55 -3.12
C ASP A 63 0.75 1.37 -2.40
N LEU A 64 0.45 0.99 -1.16
CA LEU A 64 -0.45 1.73 -0.30
C LEU A 64 0.05 3.13 0.09
N MET A 65 1.32 3.48 -0.21
CA MET A 65 1.83 4.86 -0.03
C MET A 65 1.06 5.88 -0.88
N GLN A 66 0.39 5.46 -1.96
CA GLN A 66 -0.48 6.33 -2.76
C GLN A 66 -1.73 6.81 -2.00
N LEU A 67 -2.14 6.09 -0.95
CA LEU A 67 -3.31 6.43 -0.13
C LEU A 67 -3.00 7.45 0.96
N VAL A 68 -1.72 7.67 1.27
CA VAL A 68 -1.28 8.56 2.35
C VAL A 68 -1.72 10.00 2.09
N ASN A 69 -2.33 10.61 3.10
CA ASN A 69 -2.75 12.00 3.11
C ASN A 69 -2.79 12.54 4.55
N GLU A 70 -3.46 13.67 4.81
CA GLU A 70 -3.55 14.26 6.14
C GLU A 70 -4.26 13.36 7.17
N LYS A 71 -5.20 12.51 6.72
CA LYS A 71 -5.97 11.57 7.57
C LYS A 71 -5.44 10.14 7.52
N VAL A 72 -4.86 9.72 6.40
CA VAL A 72 -4.42 8.33 6.18
C VAL A 72 -2.92 8.24 6.32
N LYS A 73 -2.45 7.38 7.22
CA LYS A 73 -1.04 7.04 7.40
C LYS A 73 -0.84 5.53 7.30
N LEU A 74 0.38 5.09 7.02
CA LEU A 74 0.72 3.68 7.03
C LEU A 74 1.59 3.36 8.24
N PHE A 75 1.31 2.24 8.89
CA PHE A 75 2.19 1.64 9.89
C PHE A 75 2.88 0.45 9.23
N MET A 76 4.17 0.62 8.91
CA MET A 76 4.93 -0.34 8.10
C MET A 76 5.94 -1.10 8.94
N PRO A 77 5.70 -2.40 9.25
CA PRO A 77 6.70 -3.26 9.86
C PRO A 77 7.98 -3.33 9.01
N GLN A 78 9.15 -3.32 9.66
CA GLN A 78 10.44 -3.50 9.00
C GLN A 78 10.93 -4.94 9.15
N LYS A 79 11.47 -5.28 10.33
CA LYS A 79 11.86 -6.64 10.70
C LYS A 79 10.84 -7.31 11.63
N GLY A 80 9.96 -6.51 12.24
CA GLY A 80 8.88 -6.93 13.15
C GLY A 80 7.99 -5.74 13.48
N LEU A 81 7.01 -5.92 14.37
CA LEU A 81 6.13 -4.82 14.80
C LEU A 81 6.88 -3.81 15.69
N SER A 82 7.90 -4.25 16.43
CA SER A 82 8.69 -3.41 17.32
C SER A 82 9.52 -2.35 16.60
N ASP A 83 9.84 -2.54 15.34
CA ASP A 83 10.59 -1.61 14.51
C ASP A 83 9.76 -1.02 13.38
N ALA A 84 8.44 -1.10 13.51
CA ALA A 84 7.53 -0.51 12.55
C ALA A 84 7.63 1.01 12.52
N VAL A 85 7.41 1.57 11.34
CA VAL A 85 7.53 3.02 11.10
C VAL A 85 6.18 3.55 10.66
N LEU A 86 5.71 4.59 11.33
CA LEU A 86 4.56 5.36 10.86
C LEU A 86 5.00 6.21 9.66
N VAL A 87 4.34 6.01 8.52
CA VAL A 87 4.65 6.66 7.24
C VAL A 87 3.53 7.65 6.91
N ASP A 88 3.87 8.91 6.98
CA ASP A 88 3.10 10.07 6.54
C ASP A 88 3.58 10.58 5.17
N GLY A 89 3.03 11.72 4.72
CA GLY A 89 3.40 12.31 3.43
C GLY A 89 4.89 12.70 3.33
N GLU A 90 5.50 13.16 4.41
CA GLU A 90 6.92 13.51 4.43
C GLU A 90 7.81 12.28 4.29
N LYS A 91 7.46 11.21 4.98
CA LYS A 91 8.19 9.94 4.87
C LYS A 91 8.03 9.26 3.51
N VAL A 92 6.87 9.44 2.83
CA VAL A 92 6.73 9.00 1.42
C VAL A 92 7.72 9.75 0.54
N ILE A 93 7.82 11.08 0.69
CA ILE A 93 8.79 11.90 -0.06
C ILE A 93 10.22 11.48 0.25
N GLN A 94 10.57 11.24 1.51
CA GLN A 94 11.91 10.79 1.90
C GLN A 94 12.27 9.43 1.29
N ARG A 95 11.31 8.51 1.16
CA ARG A 95 11.54 7.15 0.65
C ARG A 95 11.56 7.06 -0.87
N LEU A 96 10.66 7.77 -1.53
CA LEU A 96 10.42 7.64 -2.98
C LEU A 96 10.87 8.87 -3.78
N GLY A 97 11.07 10.01 -3.12
CA GLY A 97 11.38 11.28 -3.78
C GLY A 97 10.17 11.94 -4.45
N VAL A 98 8.95 11.46 -4.17
CA VAL A 98 7.69 11.96 -4.75
C VAL A 98 6.61 12.10 -3.68
N HIS A 99 5.63 12.97 -3.90
CA HIS A 99 4.47 13.08 -3.02
C HIS A 99 3.55 11.85 -3.13
N PRO A 100 2.75 11.52 -2.09
CA PRO A 100 1.82 10.40 -2.13
C PRO A 100 0.96 10.35 -3.39
N LYS A 101 0.37 11.47 -3.78
CA LYS A 101 -0.46 11.61 -5.01
C LYS A 101 0.28 11.34 -6.32
N GLN A 102 1.61 11.29 -6.30
CA GLN A 102 2.46 11.02 -7.46
C GLN A 102 2.98 9.58 -7.50
N VAL A 103 2.71 8.76 -6.46
CA VAL A 103 3.22 7.39 -6.37
C VAL A 103 2.78 6.54 -7.57
N VAL A 104 1.54 6.69 -8.00
CA VAL A 104 1.02 5.97 -9.18
C VAL A 104 1.72 6.41 -10.47
N ASP A 105 1.95 7.71 -10.66
CA ASP A 105 2.69 8.25 -11.80
C ASP A 105 4.17 7.83 -11.78
N TYR A 106 4.74 7.77 -10.58
CA TYR A 106 6.10 7.29 -10.36
C TYR A 106 6.26 5.82 -10.78
N LYS A 107 5.31 4.94 -10.37
CA LYS A 107 5.27 3.54 -10.80
C LYS A 107 4.98 3.42 -12.30
N GLY A 108 4.17 4.28 -12.87
CA GLY A 108 3.95 4.37 -14.32
C GLY A 108 5.25 4.62 -15.09
N LEU A 109 6.11 5.49 -14.58
CA LEU A 109 7.40 5.80 -15.21
C LEU A 109 8.45 4.71 -14.94
N MET A 110 8.64 4.35 -13.68
CA MET A 110 9.73 3.47 -13.24
C MET A 110 9.43 1.99 -13.54
N GLY A 111 8.15 1.62 -13.51
CA GLY A 111 7.72 0.22 -13.43
C GLY A 111 7.90 -0.35 -12.02
N ASP A 112 7.51 -1.61 -11.86
CA ASP A 112 7.76 -2.40 -10.67
C ASP A 112 7.96 -3.87 -11.06
N SER A 113 9.15 -4.41 -10.78
CA SER A 113 9.49 -5.79 -11.14
C SER A 113 8.83 -6.83 -10.22
N SER A 114 8.43 -6.45 -9.00
CA SER A 114 7.73 -7.36 -8.08
C SER A 114 6.33 -7.67 -8.58
N ASP A 115 5.66 -6.67 -9.17
CA ASP A 115 4.29 -6.78 -9.68
C ASP A 115 4.22 -6.86 -11.21
N ASN A 116 5.37 -7.01 -11.87
CA ASN A 116 5.47 -7.09 -13.32
C ASN A 116 4.96 -5.84 -14.07
N TYR A 117 5.07 -4.66 -13.48
CA TYR A 117 4.76 -3.42 -14.19
C TYR A 117 5.96 -3.02 -15.07
N PRO A 118 5.78 -2.90 -16.40
CA PRO A 118 6.92 -2.70 -17.29
C PRO A 118 7.60 -1.32 -17.15
N GLY A 119 6.82 -0.26 -16.86
CA GLY A 119 7.32 1.11 -16.86
C GLY A 119 7.92 1.55 -18.19
N VAL A 120 8.66 2.64 -18.17
CA VAL A 120 9.40 3.15 -19.33
C VAL A 120 10.82 2.62 -19.31
N ALA A 121 11.20 1.85 -20.31
CA ALA A 121 12.54 1.27 -20.41
C ALA A 121 13.65 2.33 -20.28
N GLY A 122 14.54 2.16 -19.31
CA GLY A 122 15.65 3.07 -19.03
C GLY A 122 15.27 4.34 -18.27
N ILE A 123 14.06 4.41 -17.69
CA ILE A 123 13.67 5.40 -16.69
C ILE A 123 13.69 4.71 -15.33
N GLY A 124 14.67 5.05 -14.50
CA GLY A 124 14.78 4.53 -13.13
C GLY A 124 14.23 5.49 -12.08
N PRO A 125 14.29 5.10 -10.80
CA PRO A 125 13.70 5.84 -9.68
C PRO A 125 14.08 7.33 -9.64
N LYS A 126 15.36 7.65 -9.78
CA LYS A 126 15.85 9.03 -9.72
C LYS A 126 15.30 9.89 -10.89
N THR A 127 15.27 9.32 -12.09
CA THR A 127 14.77 10.04 -13.28
C THR A 127 13.26 10.23 -13.17
N ALA A 128 12.51 9.22 -12.73
CA ALA A 128 11.07 9.30 -12.51
C ALA A 128 10.70 10.38 -11.47
N ALA A 129 11.38 10.37 -10.32
CA ALA A 129 11.16 11.37 -9.27
C ALA A 129 11.48 12.79 -9.76
N HIS A 130 12.60 12.98 -10.47
CA HIS A 130 12.98 14.29 -11.03
C HIS A 130 11.95 14.80 -12.03
N LEU A 131 11.51 13.95 -12.97
CA LEU A 131 10.47 14.32 -13.92
C LEU A 131 9.17 14.75 -13.24
N LEU A 132 8.74 14.03 -12.21
CA LEU A 132 7.53 14.37 -11.46
C LEU A 132 7.69 15.62 -10.61
N ALA A 133 8.86 15.88 -10.06
CA ALA A 133 9.15 17.11 -9.34
C ALA A 133 9.08 18.35 -10.26
N GLU A 134 9.59 18.25 -11.49
CA GLU A 134 9.62 19.36 -12.45
C GLU A 134 8.29 19.57 -13.18
N HIS A 135 7.57 18.48 -13.50
CA HIS A 135 6.41 18.54 -14.38
C HIS A 135 5.07 18.22 -13.68
N GLY A 136 5.11 17.72 -12.45
CA GLY A 136 3.94 17.46 -11.60
C GLY A 136 3.32 16.08 -11.81
N SER A 137 2.92 15.70 -13.02
CA SER A 137 2.25 14.42 -13.28
C SER A 137 2.71 13.77 -14.58
N LEU A 138 2.48 12.46 -14.69
CA LEU A 138 2.71 11.70 -15.94
C LEU A 138 1.98 12.34 -17.12
N LYS A 139 0.74 12.77 -16.90
CA LYS A 139 -0.07 13.45 -17.90
C LYS A 139 0.58 14.76 -18.38
N ASP A 140 1.13 15.54 -17.47
CA ASP A 140 1.76 16.82 -17.80
C ASP A 140 3.11 16.63 -18.50
N ILE A 141 3.87 15.58 -18.14
CA ILE A 141 5.07 15.17 -18.85
C ILE A 141 4.74 14.90 -20.33
N TYR A 142 3.74 14.07 -20.61
CA TYR A 142 3.37 13.74 -21.99
C TYR A 142 2.74 14.91 -22.74
N LYS A 143 1.94 15.75 -22.07
CA LYS A 143 1.47 17.01 -22.66
C LYS A 143 2.60 17.92 -23.09
N GLN A 144 3.66 18.00 -22.28
CA GLN A 144 4.80 18.81 -22.65
C GLN A 144 5.52 18.26 -23.88
N ILE A 145 5.73 16.94 -23.95
CA ILE A 145 6.34 16.29 -25.11
C ILE A 145 5.55 16.59 -26.38
N THR A 146 4.22 16.52 -26.34
CA THR A 146 3.36 16.73 -27.53
C THR A 146 3.17 18.19 -27.88
N ASN A 147 3.23 19.12 -26.93
CA ASN A 147 2.90 20.55 -27.12
C ASN A 147 4.13 21.47 -27.15
N THR A 148 5.35 20.94 -27.06
CA THR A 148 6.56 21.77 -27.05
C THR A 148 6.75 22.44 -28.42
N LYS A 149 6.46 23.74 -28.48
CA LYS A 149 6.88 24.59 -29.58
C LYS A 149 8.40 24.86 -29.45
N PRO A 150 9.15 24.95 -30.54
CA PRO A 150 10.61 25.11 -30.51
C PRO A 150 11.13 26.27 -29.64
N ASN A 151 10.29 27.27 -29.33
CA ASN A 151 10.64 28.49 -28.61
C ASN A 151 9.95 28.70 -27.28
N ASP A 152 9.32 27.64 -26.70
CA ASP A 152 8.70 27.78 -25.37
C ASP A 152 9.75 27.63 -24.25
N THR A 153 10.12 28.75 -23.64
CA THR A 153 11.13 28.80 -22.56
C THR A 153 10.53 28.74 -21.16
N LYS A 154 9.20 28.62 -21.02
CA LYS A 154 8.51 28.75 -19.75
C LYS A 154 8.49 27.48 -18.89
N LYS A 155 8.86 26.32 -19.45
CA LYS A 155 8.93 25.05 -18.70
C LYS A 155 10.29 24.39 -18.87
N PRO A 156 10.80 23.68 -17.85
CA PRO A 156 12.06 22.95 -17.97
C PRO A 156 11.96 21.95 -19.15
N LYS A 157 12.98 21.96 -20.01
CA LYS A 157 12.99 21.08 -21.19
C LYS A 157 13.44 19.69 -20.78
N ILE A 158 12.63 18.69 -21.12
CA ILE A 158 13.04 17.29 -21.00
C ILE A 158 14.16 17.05 -22.03
N VAL A 159 15.27 16.48 -21.57
CA VAL A 159 16.40 16.19 -22.47
C VAL A 159 16.00 15.21 -23.57
N PRO A 160 16.49 15.36 -24.80
CA PRO A 160 16.06 14.56 -25.95
C PRO A 160 16.12 13.05 -25.72
N ALA A 161 17.20 12.56 -25.10
CA ALA A 161 17.36 11.14 -24.79
C ALA A 161 16.31 10.58 -23.84
N ILE A 162 15.77 11.39 -22.92
CA ILE A 162 14.66 11.01 -22.04
C ILE A 162 13.35 11.11 -22.80
N THR A 163 13.17 12.16 -23.62
CA THR A 163 11.99 12.34 -24.47
C THR A 163 11.77 11.12 -25.38
N ASP A 164 12.83 10.64 -26.05
CA ASP A 164 12.76 9.46 -26.92
C ASP A 164 12.31 8.19 -26.15
N LYS A 165 12.83 8.00 -24.93
CA LYS A 165 12.42 6.88 -24.08
C LYS A 165 10.94 6.98 -23.68
N LEU A 166 10.51 8.18 -23.28
CA LEU A 166 9.12 8.43 -22.88
C LEU A 166 8.15 8.20 -24.06
N ILE A 167 8.49 8.67 -25.27
CA ILE A 167 7.67 8.45 -26.47
C ILE A 167 7.54 6.95 -26.76
N LYS A 168 8.67 6.22 -26.77
CA LYS A 168 8.68 4.77 -27.04
C LYS A 168 7.98 3.96 -25.94
N GLY A 169 8.03 4.44 -24.71
CA GLY A 169 7.46 3.76 -23.54
C GLY A 169 6.07 4.24 -23.14
N TYR A 170 5.37 5.02 -23.96
CA TYR A 170 4.09 5.61 -23.62
C TYR A 170 3.05 4.57 -23.15
N ASP A 171 2.82 3.54 -23.96
CA ASP A 171 1.82 2.52 -23.67
C ASP A 171 2.18 1.72 -22.40
N ALA A 172 3.47 1.42 -22.23
CA ALA A 172 3.97 0.74 -21.03
C ALA A 172 3.80 1.60 -19.78
N ALA A 173 4.05 2.91 -19.86
CA ALA A 173 3.83 3.83 -18.76
C ALA A 173 2.34 3.93 -18.37
N MET A 174 1.47 4.02 -19.36
CA MET A 174 0.02 4.12 -19.12
C MET A 174 -0.55 2.82 -18.55
N LEU A 175 -0.11 1.67 -19.06
CA LEU A 175 -0.48 0.35 -18.51
C LEU A 175 0.00 0.20 -17.07
N SER A 176 1.27 0.49 -16.80
CA SER A 176 1.83 0.42 -15.44
C SER A 176 1.12 1.35 -14.48
N LYS A 177 0.81 2.57 -14.90
CA LYS A 177 0.00 3.49 -14.11
C LYS A 177 -1.38 2.92 -13.80
N GLN A 178 -2.05 2.34 -14.78
CA GLN A 178 -3.38 1.75 -14.61
C GLN A 178 -3.33 0.57 -13.62
N LEU A 179 -2.37 -0.33 -13.77
CA LEU A 179 -2.20 -1.50 -12.90
C LEU A 179 -1.82 -1.11 -11.47
N ALA A 180 -0.95 -0.11 -11.29
CA ALA A 180 -0.53 0.38 -9.99
C ALA A 180 -1.59 1.22 -9.27
N THR A 181 -2.70 1.59 -9.93
CA THR A 181 -3.73 2.44 -9.32
C THR A 181 -4.68 1.61 -8.47
N ILE A 182 -4.64 1.83 -7.16
CA ILE A 182 -5.58 1.23 -6.21
C ILE A 182 -6.98 1.79 -6.45
N ARG A 183 -7.96 0.91 -6.62
CA ARG A 183 -9.37 1.28 -6.77
C ARG A 183 -9.95 1.70 -5.41
N THR A 184 -10.86 2.65 -5.43
CA THR A 184 -11.53 3.16 -4.23
C THR A 184 -13.05 3.18 -4.40
N ASP A 185 -13.57 2.27 -5.23
CA ASP A 185 -14.97 2.13 -5.63
C ASP A 185 -15.45 0.67 -5.47
N VAL A 186 -14.79 -0.11 -4.62
CA VAL A 186 -15.21 -1.49 -4.33
C VAL A 186 -16.59 -1.48 -3.67
N PRO A 187 -17.50 -2.42 -3.99
CA PRO A 187 -18.82 -2.51 -3.38
C PRO A 187 -18.73 -3.07 -1.95
N VAL A 188 -18.14 -2.31 -1.06
CA VAL A 188 -17.99 -2.58 0.38
C VAL A 188 -18.42 -1.34 1.15
N SER A 189 -19.03 -1.50 2.32
CA SER A 189 -19.42 -0.40 3.19
C SER A 189 -18.68 -0.47 4.51
N TRP A 190 -18.24 0.69 4.99
CA TRP A 190 -17.67 0.88 6.31
C TRP A 190 -18.79 1.19 7.32
N GLU A 191 -18.88 0.35 8.35
CA GLU A 191 -19.82 0.52 9.45
C GLU A 191 -19.02 0.57 10.77
N PRO A 192 -18.60 1.76 11.22
CA PRO A 192 -17.72 1.92 12.41
C PRO A 192 -18.30 1.26 13.66
N GLU A 193 -19.61 1.26 13.81
CA GLU A 193 -20.31 0.70 14.98
C GLU A 193 -20.11 -0.83 15.10
N LYS A 194 -19.82 -1.49 13.99
CA LYS A 194 -19.53 -2.93 13.94
C LYS A 194 -18.05 -3.25 14.12
N ALA A 195 -17.19 -2.22 14.18
CA ALA A 195 -15.75 -2.36 14.31
C ALA A 195 -15.31 -1.79 15.66
N SER A 196 -14.96 -2.65 16.59
CA SER A 196 -14.40 -2.25 17.87
C SER A 196 -13.14 -3.03 18.17
N VAL A 197 -12.20 -2.40 18.89
CA VAL A 197 -11.05 -3.12 19.43
C VAL A 197 -11.57 -4.11 20.47
N PRO A 198 -11.34 -5.41 20.34
CA PRO A 198 -11.79 -6.40 21.31
C PRO A 198 -11.09 -6.19 22.66
N SER A 199 -11.81 -6.38 23.77
CA SER A 199 -11.18 -6.35 25.08
C SER A 199 -10.14 -7.48 25.24
N GLU A 200 -9.15 -7.26 26.09
CA GLU A 200 -8.12 -8.28 26.37
C GLU A 200 -8.72 -9.59 26.84
N GLU A 201 -9.75 -9.52 27.69
CA GLU A 201 -10.50 -10.70 28.15
C GLU A 201 -11.10 -11.51 26.98
N LYS A 202 -11.69 -10.81 26.01
CA LYS A 202 -12.27 -11.44 24.82
C LYS A 202 -11.19 -12.06 23.95
N ILE A 203 -10.06 -11.36 23.74
CA ILE A 203 -8.91 -11.89 23.01
C ILE A 203 -8.41 -13.17 23.67
N LEU A 204 -8.15 -13.14 24.98
CA LEU A 204 -7.68 -14.31 25.75
C LEU A 204 -8.67 -15.48 25.69
N ALA A 205 -9.97 -15.22 25.80
CA ALA A 205 -11.00 -16.25 25.71
C ALA A 205 -10.97 -16.95 24.35
N VAL A 206 -10.94 -16.19 23.25
CA VAL A 206 -10.88 -16.74 21.89
C VAL A 206 -9.59 -17.52 21.64
N LEU A 207 -8.44 -17.00 22.07
CA LEU A 207 -7.16 -17.68 21.90
C LEU A 207 -7.07 -18.98 22.70
N LYS A 208 -7.64 -19.02 23.91
CA LYS A 208 -7.73 -20.24 24.73
C LYS A 208 -8.64 -21.28 24.06
N GLU A 209 -9.84 -20.88 23.61
CA GLU A 209 -10.79 -21.75 22.92
C GLU A 209 -10.16 -22.41 21.68
N LEU A 210 -9.41 -21.63 20.91
CA LEU A 210 -8.76 -22.10 19.68
C LEU A 210 -7.39 -22.77 19.90
N GLY A 211 -6.94 -22.86 21.15
CA GLY A 211 -5.70 -23.58 21.51
C GLY A 211 -4.40 -22.85 21.25
N TYR A 212 -4.40 -21.53 21.09
CA TYR A 212 -3.19 -20.71 20.87
C TYR A 212 -2.41 -20.44 22.16
N LYS A 213 -1.89 -21.51 22.77
CA LYS A 213 -1.23 -21.46 24.10
C LYS A 213 -0.08 -20.48 24.19
N SER A 214 0.75 -20.37 23.16
CA SER A 214 1.90 -19.45 23.11
C SER A 214 1.47 -17.99 23.14
N LEU A 215 0.42 -17.62 22.41
CA LEU A 215 -0.10 -16.26 22.39
C LEU A 215 -0.74 -15.89 23.73
N VAL A 216 -1.53 -16.81 24.31
CA VAL A 216 -2.10 -16.64 25.64
C VAL A 216 -1.01 -16.40 26.70
N LYS A 217 0.09 -17.17 26.63
CA LYS A 217 1.23 -16.99 27.54
C LYS A 217 1.88 -15.61 27.40
N ARG A 218 2.08 -15.15 26.16
CA ARG A 218 2.70 -13.84 25.87
C ARG A 218 1.85 -12.69 26.41
N ILE A 219 0.53 -12.72 26.20
CA ILE A 219 -0.38 -11.68 26.71
C ILE A 219 -0.38 -11.66 28.24
N ASN A 220 -0.46 -12.82 28.90
CA ASN A 220 -0.48 -12.91 30.36
C ASN A 220 0.87 -12.51 31.02
N GLN A 221 1.98 -12.51 30.29
CA GLN A 221 3.29 -12.16 30.84
C GLN A 221 3.58 -10.64 30.79
N ASN A 222 2.62 -9.80 30.38
CA ASN A 222 2.85 -8.36 30.21
C ASN A 222 4.22 -8.10 29.57
N GLU A 223 4.50 -8.76 28.44
CA GLU A 223 5.69 -8.37 27.64
C GLU A 223 5.48 -6.89 27.34
N GLU A 224 6.39 -6.05 27.85
CA GLU A 224 6.38 -4.59 27.71
C GLU A 224 6.00 -4.25 26.28
N ILE A 225 4.84 -3.62 26.11
CA ILE A 225 4.43 -3.10 24.82
C ILE A 225 5.45 -2.02 24.50
N ASP A 226 6.28 -2.24 23.48
CA ASP A 226 7.27 -1.29 23.04
C ASP A 226 6.59 0.08 22.83
N GLU A 227 7.24 1.18 23.25
CA GLU A 227 6.73 2.56 23.14
C GLU A 227 6.16 2.89 21.75
N ASN A 228 6.66 2.19 20.70
CA ASN A 228 6.15 2.32 19.34
C ASN A 228 4.79 1.63 19.13
N GLN A 229 4.44 0.64 19.93
CA GLN A 229 3.13 0.00 19.88
C GLN A 229 2.10 0.83 20.67
N GLN A 230 2.50 1.47 21.77
CA GLN A 230 1.62 2.37 22.52
C GLN A 230 1.18 3.57 21.67
N LYS A 231 2.07 4.12 20.85
CA LYS A 231 1.76 5.24 19.93
C LYS A 231 0.76 4.91 18.81
N LEU A 232 0.35 3.66 18.68
CA LEU A 232 -0.68 3.23 17.73
C LEU A 232 -2.09 3.34 18.31
N PHE A 233 -2.20 3.38 19.64
CA PHE A 233 -3.48 3.29 20.36
C PHE A 233 -3.78 4.54 21.21
N GLU A 234 -2.81 5.48 21.29
CA GLU A 234 -2.99 6.85 21.79
C GLU A 234 -3.33 7.84 20.65
#